data_2694124758d13ea462f1816c1f670559
#
_entry.id   2694124758d13ea462f1816c1f670559
#
_cell.length_a   1.000
_cell.length_b   1.000
_cell.length_c   1.000
_cell.angle_alpha   90.00
_cell.angle_beta   90.00
_cell.angle_gamma   90.00
#
_symmetry.space_group_name_H-M   'P 1'
#
loop_
_entity.id
_entity.type
_entity.pdbx_description
1 polymer ?
#
loop_
_entity_poly.entity_id
_entity_poly.type
_entity_poly.pdbx_seq_one_letter_code
_entity_poly.pdbx_strand_id
1 'polypeptide(L)'
;MNLRIFFAVSTLLAAASVIAAEEEEEAKDPLEGNVRLGFLATSGNTETTTLNAGFEASYTLERWKHEGSASMIYADENNVPTAEAYEAAWTSGWNITERDFLFGRLNWRKDLFGGYNTQFSQTLGYGRKILTGEVHTLTGDLGAGARQSEDQLGVSNNELILTGDLRYAWKFSETAEFGQTLAIEAGEDNTFSESVTSVTTTLIGAFRLVASYTIRYNSDVPVGTENKDTRTAISLQYDF
;
A
#
# COMPACT_ATOMS: atom_id res chain seq x y z
N MET A 1 -1.31 -8.70 -36.03
CA MET A 1 -0.37 -9.82 -35.75
C MET A 1 -0.62 -10.18 -34.29
N ASN A 2 -1.47 -11.19 -34.07
CA ASN A 2 -2.08 -11.48 -32.76
C ASN A 2 -1.05 -12.11 -31.81
N LEU A 3 -0.56 -11.34 -30.87
CA LEU A 3 0.27 -11.84 -29.77
C LEU A 3 -0.66 -12.39 -28.68
N ARG A 4 -0.89 -13.70 -28.69
CA ARG A 4 -1.57 -14.38 -27.60
C ARG A 4 -0.61 -14.49 -26.43
N ILE A 5 -0.81 -13.67 -25.40
CA ILE A 5 -0.10 -13.80 -24.14
C ILE A 5 -0.71 -15.01 -23.41
N PHE A 6 0.00 -16.13 -23.43
CA PHE A 6 -0.30 -17.28 -22.57
C PHE A 6 0.28 -16.97 -21.19
N PHE A 7 -0.59 -16.61 -20.23
CA PHE A 7 -0.24 -16.62 -18.82
C PHE A 7 -0.06 -18.08 -18.37
N ALA A 8 1.18 -18.51 -18.24
CA ALA A 8 1.52 -19.71 -17.48
C ALA A 8 1.53 -19.34 -16.00
N VAL A 9 0.41 -19.58 -15.32
CA VAL A 9 0.37 -19.56 -13.84
C VAL A 9 1.15 -20.77 -13.35
N SER A 10 2.44 -20.57 -13.05
CA SER A 10 3.26 -21.59 -12.40
C SER A 10 2.83 -21.66 -10.94
N THR A 11 2.09 -22.73 -10.59
CA THR A 11 1.72 -23.09 -9.23
C THR A 11 2.99 -23.33 -8.39
N LEU A 12 3.33 -22.37 -7.56
CA LEU A 12 4.30 -22.56 -6.49
C LEU A 12 3.55 -23.18 -5.28
N LEU A 13 3.42 -24.51 -5.29
CA LEU A 13 2.98 -25.26 -4.11
C LEU A 13 4.17 -25.41 -3.17
N ALA A 14 4.27 -24.57 -2.16
CA ALA A 14 5.16 -24.79 -1.03
C ALA A 14 4.52 -25.86 -0.13
N ALA A 15 5.16 -27.03 -0.01
CA ALA A 15 4.75 -28.08 0.88
C ALA A 15 4.99 -27.66 2.33
N ALA A 16 3.91 -27.40 3.06
CA ALA A 16 3.94 -27.24 4.51
C ALA A 16 4.11 -28.61 5.18
N SER A 17 5.26 -28.87 5.78
CA SER A 17 5.51 -30.04 6.62
C SER A 17 4.80 -29.84 7.96
N VAL A 18 3.85 -30.70 8.24
CA VAL A 18 3.22 -30.82 9.57
C VAL A 18 4.22 -31.43 10.53
N ILE A 19 4.68 -30.66 11.50
CA ILE A 19 5.38 -31.16 12.68
C ILE A 19 4.45 -30.97 13.89
N ALA A 20 4.28 -32.03 14.64
CA ALA A 20 3.38 -32.14 15.77
C ALA A 20 3.75 -31.19 16.93
N ALA A 21 2.71 -30.68 17.59
CA ALA A 21 2.75 -29.71 18.66
C ALA A 21 3.28 -30.31 19.98
N GLU A 22 4.19 -29.57 20.59
CA GLU A 22 4.28 -29.38 22.04
C GLU A 22 3.78 -27.96 22.32
N GLU A 23 2.95 -27.80 23.37
CA GLU A 23 2.44 -26.48 23.80
C GLU A 23 3.60 -25.65 24.41
N GLU A 24 4.40 -25.04 23.55
CA GLU A 24 5.19 -23.86 23.87
C GLU A 24 4.33 -22.64 23.59
N GLU A 25 4.34 -21.62 24.47
CA GLU A 25 3.81 -20.27 24.16
C GLU A 25 4.16 -19.94 22.71
N GLU A 26 3.15 -19.83 21.83
CA GLU A 26 3.37 -19.58 20.40
C GLU A 26 4.21 -18.32 20.27
N ALA A 27 5.51 -18.49 20.06
CA ALA A 27 6.39 -17.40 19.66
C ALA A 27 5.80 -16.86 18.36
N LYS A 28 5.21 -15.65 18.41
CA LYS A 28 4.66 -14.98 17.23
C LYS A 28 5.69 -15.06 16.12
N ASP A 29 5.28 -15.56 14.96
CA ASP A 29 6.16 -15.58 13.79
C ASP A 29 6.69 -14.15 13.57
N PRO A 30 8.01 -13.94 13.53
CA PRO A 30 8.56 -12.63 13.31
C PRO A 30 8.20 -12.06 11.94
N LEU A 31 7.79 -12.91 11.00
CA LEU A 31 7.35 -12.55 9.66
C LEU A 31 5.83 -12.67 9.55
N GLU A 32 5.18 -11.58 9.28
CA GLU A 32 3.75 -11.50 8.97
C GLU A 32 3.58 -10.80 7.62
N GLY A 33 2.60 -11.19 6.82
CA GLY A 33 2.37 -10.52 5.55
C GLY A 33 1.06 -10.89 4.89
N ASN A 34 0.79 -10.23 3.76
CA ASN A 34 -0.37 -10.53 2.94
C ASN A 34 -0.12 -10.33 1.45
N VAL A 35 -0.88 -11.04 0.67
CA VAL A 35 -1.00 -10.84 -0.79
C VAL A 35 -2.44 -10.51 -1.11
N ARG A 36 -2.67 -9.48 -1.91
CA ARG A 36 -4.00 -9.05 -2.38
C ARG A 36 -4.11 -9.13 -3.88
N LEU A 37 -5.23 -9.65 -4.38
CA LEU A 37 -5.55 -9.70 -5.81
C LEU A 37 -6.99 -9.28 -6.02
N GLY A 38 -7.23 -8.33 -6.93
CA GLY A 38 -8.55 -7.91 -7.38
C GLY A 38 -8.60 -7.91 -8.90
N PHE A 39 -9.68 -8.44 -9.45
CA PHE A 39 -9.90 -8.51 -10.89
C PHE A 39 -11.37 -8.22 -11.19
N LEU A 40 -11.59 -7.36 -12.18
CA LEU A 40 -12.90 -7.06 -12.72
C LEU A 40 -12.80 -7.06 -14.25
N ALA A 41 -13.70 -7.77 -14.90
CA ALA A 41 -13.86 -7.71 -16.35
C ALA A 41 -15.34 -7.52 -16.68
N THR A 42 -15.63 -6.63 -17.62
CA THR A 42 -16.95 -6.44 -18.20
C THR A 42 -16.89 -6.64 -19.69
N SER A 43 -17.97 -7.09 -20.29
CA SER A 43 -18.08 -7.27 -21.74
C SER A 43 -19.49 -6.88 -22.22
N GLY A 44 -19.58 -6.47 -23.47
CA GLY A 44 -20.85 -6.00 -24.08
C GLY A 44 -20.61 -4.80 -24.95
N ASN A 45 -21.39 -3.72 -24.75
CA ASN A 45 -21.22 -2.47 -25.50
C ASN A 45 -19.88 -1.77 -25.19
N THR A 46 -19.34 -2.01 -23.99
CA THR A 46 -18.01 -1.56 -23.55
C THR A 46 -17.29 -2.74 -22.91
N GLU A 47 -16.05 -2.94 -23.27
CA GLU A 47 -15.16 -3.95 -22.67
C GLU A 47 -14.20 -3.24 -21.73
N THR A 48 -14.22 -3.59 -20.43
CA THR A 48 -13.25 -3.07 -19.47
C THR A 48 -12.57 -4.21 -18.72
N THR A 49 -11.29 -4.03 -18.43
CA THR A 49 -10.51 -4.91 -17.57
C THR A 49 -9.84 -4.08 -16.49
N THR A 50 -9.92 -4.52 -15.26
CA THR A 50 -9.16 -3.92 -14.15
C THR A 50 -8.49 -5.04 -13.37
N LEU A 51 -7.19 -4.90 -13.16
CA LEU A 51 -6.37 -5.76 -12.32
C LEU A 51 -5.71 -4.90 -11.25
N ASN A 52 -5.80 -5.32 -10.00
CA ASN A 52 -4.98 -4.77 -8.93
C ASN A 52 -4.31 -5.91 -8.16
N ALA A 53 -3.06 -5.69 -7.76
CA ALA A 53 -2.31 -6.62 -6.93
C ALA A 53 -1.57 -5.84 -5.86
N GLY A 54 -1.41 -6.45 -4.69
CA GLY A 54 -0.68 -5.88 -3.56
C GLY A 54 0.04 -6.96 -2.79
N PHE A 55 1.16 -6.59 -2.22
CA PHE A 55 1.96 -7.39 -1.30
C PHE A 55 2.38 -6.50 -0.14
N GLU A 56 2.25 -7.00 1.06
CA GLU A 56 2.77 -6.39 2.28
C GLU A 56 3.44 -7.45 3.13
N ALA A 57 4.58 -7.12 3.72
CA ALA A 57 5.24 -7.97 4.70
C ALA A 57 5.86 -7.12 5.80
N SER A 58 5.83 -7.62 7.02
CA SER A 58 6.52 -7.04 8.15
C SER A 58 7.38 -8.09 8.85
N TYR A 59 8.59 -7.69 9.23
CA TYR A 59 9.51 -8.51 9.98
C TYR A 59 9.90 -7.78 11.27
N THR A 60 9.57 -8.39 12.39
CA THR A 60 9.83 -7.82 13.73
C THR A 60 10.95 -8.59 14.42
N LEU A 61 12.02 -7.89 14.79
CA LEU A 61 13.17 -8.45 15.50
C LEU A 61 13.51 -7.54 16.68
N GLU A 62 13.27 -7.98 17.90
CA GLU A 62 13.49 -7.24 19.14
C GLU A 62 12.95 -5.78 19.06
N ARG A 63 13.87 -4.82 18.81
CA ARG A 63 13.54 -3.39 18.70
C ARG A 63 13.33 -2.91 17.26
N TRP A 64 13.66 -3.74 16.26
CA TRP A 64 13.52 -3.39 14.87
C TRP A 64 12.21 -3.93 14.30
N LYS A 65 11.55 -3.12 13.52
CA LYS A 65 10.45 -3.53 12.65
C LYS A 65 10.74 -3.06 11.24
N HIS A 66 10.78 -4.01 10.32
CA HIS A 66 10.93 -3.74 8.89
C HIS A 66 9.60 -4.01 8.19
N GLU A 67 9.13 -3.08 7.39
CA GLU A 67 7.89 -3.19 6.63
C GLU A 67 8.21 -2.94 5.17
N GLY A 68 7.79 -3.86 4.30
CA GLY A 68 7.90 -3.75 2.87
C GLY A 68 6.52 -3.85 2.22
N SER A 69 6.26 -3.05 1.20
CA SER A 69 5.03 -3.15 0.41
C SER A 69 5.33 -2.95 -1.08
N ALA A 70 4.51 -3.58 -1.91
CA ALA A 70 4.47 -3.36 -3.34
C ALA A 70 3.03 -3.44 -3.82
N SER A 71 2.66 -2.61 -4.78
CA SER A 71 1.34 -2.66 -5.40
C SER A 71 1.39 -2.30 -6.87
N MET A 72 0.42 -2.80 -7.62
CA MET A 72 0.19 -2.44 -9.00
C MET A 72 -1.31 -2.31 -9.28
N ILE A 73 -1.63 -1.44 -10.20
CA ILE A 73 -2.94 -1.38 -10.84
C ILE A 73 -2.77 -1.25 -12.33
N TYR A 74 -3.63 -1.94 -13.06
CA TYR A 74 -3.79 -1.84 -14.50
C TYR A 74 -5.27 -1.79 -14.82
N ALA A 75 -5.67 -0.88 -15.69
CA ALA A 75 -7.02 -0.86 -16.26
C ALA A 75 -6.97 -0.54 -17.75
N ASP A 76 -7.86 -1.15 -18.51
CA ASP A 76 -8.09 -0.83 -19.91
C ASP A 76 -9.59 -0.72 -20.20
N GLU A 77 -9.90 0.04 -21.24
CA GLU A 77 -11.22 0.15 -21.86
C GLU A 77 -11.09 -0.10 -23.36
N ASN A 78 -11.79 -1.11 -23.87
CA ASN A 78 -11.73 -1.52 -25.27
C ASN A 78 -10.28 -1.77 -25.77
N ASN A 79 -9.46 -2.43 -24.94
CA ASN A 79 -8.03 -2.71 -25.16
C ASN A 79 -7.14 -1.45 -25.24
N VAL A 80 -7.59 -0.30 -24.73
CA VAL A 80 -6.78 0.91 -24.58
C VAL A 80 -6.51 1.10 -23.09
N PRO A 81 -5.24 1.10 -22.64
CA PRO A 81 -4.92 1.33 -21.24
C PRO A 81 -5.45 2.67 -20.74
N THR A 82 -6.10 2.67 -19.58
CA THR A 82 -6.66 3.85 -18.92
C THR A 82 -6.07 4.10 -17.53
N ALA A 83 -5.42 3.08 -16.94
CA ALA A 83 -4.61 3.24 -15.74
C ALA A 83 -3.48 2.22 -15.74
N GLU A 84 -2.28 2.66 -15.33
CA GLU A 84 -1.12 1.81 -15.11
C GLU A 84 -0.22 2.47 -14.07
N ALA A 85 -0.19 1.92 -12.85
CA ALA A 85 0.61 2.45 -11.75
C ALA A 85 1.26 1.34 -10.93
N TYR A 86 2.45 1.63 -10.41
CA TYR A 86 3.28 0.74 -9.61
C TYR A 86 3.81 1.50 -8.40
N GLU A 87 3.82 0.86 -7.24
CA GLU A 87 4.34 1.44 -6.02
C GLU A 87 5.16 0.42 -5.25
N ALA A 88 6.19 0.90 -4.59
CA ALA A 88 6.97 0.12 -3.64
C ALA A 88 7.37 1.01 -2.46
N ALA A 89 7.31 0.46 -1.26
CA ALA A 89 7.77 1.15 -0.06
C ALA A 89 8.56 0.22 0.84
N TRP A 90 9.50 0.80 1.56
CA TRP A 90 10.24 0.14 2.62
C TRP A 90 10.38 1.06 3.81
N THR A 91 10.01 0.58 5.00
CA THR A 91 10.17 1.30 6.26
C THR A 91 10.97 0.44 7.23
N SER A 92 11.98 1.04 7.86
CA SER A 92 12.70 0.45 8.98
C SER A 92 12.46 1.30 10.21
N GLY A 93 11.80 0.73 11.22
CA GLY A 93 11.50 1.37 12.50
C GLY A 93 12.36 0.81 13.61
N TRP A 94 12.88 1.66 14.48
CA TRP A 94 13.57 1.30 15.71
C TRP A 94 12.78 1.76 16.93
N ASN A 95 12.25 0.82 17.70
CA ASN A 95 11.46 1.10 18.91
C ASN A 95 12.37 1.62 20.03
N ILE A 96 12.19 2.88 20.41
CA ILE A 96 12.87 3.52 21.56
C ILE A 96 12.18 3.05 22.85
N THR A 97 10.85 3.05 22.84
CA THR A 97 9.98 2.56 23.91
C THR A 97 8.93 1.60 23.32
N GLU A 98 8.01 1.09 24.12
CA GLU A 98 6.89 0.28 23.63
C GLU A 98 5.97 1.06 22.66
N ARG A 99 5.95 2.40 22.77
CA ARG A 99 5.07 3.27 22.00
C ARG A 99 5.80 4.16 21.01
N ASP A 100 7.05 4.52 21.28
CA ASP A 100 7.79 5.53 20.51
C ASP A 100 8.86 4.87 19.63
N PHE A 101 8.98 5.29 18.38
CA PHE A 101 9.96 4.76 17.45
C PHE A 101 10.54 5.85 16.55
N LEU A 102 11.78 5.65 16.11
CA LEU A 102 12.37 6.35 14.97
C LEU A 102 12.18 5.50 13.72
N PHE A 103 12.08 6.13 12.57
CA PHE A 103 11.97 5.40 11.32
C PHE A 103 12.79 6.04 10.20
N GLY A 104 13.19 5.19 9.25
CA GLY A 104 13.63 5.57 7.91
C GLY A 104 12.68 4.93 6.90
N ARG A 105 12.23 5.71 5.90
CA ARG A 105 11.27 5.27 4.88
C ARG A 105 11.75 5.64 3.50
N LEU A 106 11.57 4.69 2.57
CA LEU A 106 11.76 4.85 1.13
C LEU A 106 10.42 4.57 0.45
N ASN A 107 9.96 5.48 -0.40
CA ASN A 107 8.78 5.27 -1.23
C ASN A 107 9.15 5.49 -2.69
N TRP A 108 8.71 4.60 -3.55
CA TRP A 108 8.79 4.74 -4.99
C TRP A 108 7.41 4.58 -5.60
N ARG A 109 7.04 5.49 -6.49
CA ARG A 109 5.77 5.48 -7.23
C ARG A 109 6.06 5.72 -8.70
N LYS A 110 5.38 5.00 -9.56
CA LYS A 110 5.33 5.22 -10.99
C LYS A 110 3.88 5.17 -11.44
N ASP A 111 3.41 6.23 -12.11
CA ASP A 111 2.04 6.33 -12.61
C ASP A 111 2.06 6.91 -14.02
N LEU A 112 1.71 6.09 -15.02
CA LEU A 112 1.76 6.48 -16.43
C LEU A 112 0.60 7.39 -16.86
N PHE A 113 -0.42 7.55 -16.00
CA PHE A 113 -1.63 8.32 -16.26
C PHE A 113 -1.87 9.45 -15.24
N GLY A 114 -1.08 9.49 -14.18
CA GLY A 114 -1.12 10.53 -13.15
C GLY A 114 -0.38 11.80 -13.53
N GLY A 115 -0.35 12.77 -12.61
CA GLY A 115 0.37 14.05 -12.82
C GLY A 115 1.89 13.89 -12.85
N TYR A 116 2.42 12.89 -12.15
CA TYR A 116 3.84 12.58 -12.09
C TYR A 116 4.09 11.15 -12.59
N ASN A 117 5.00 11.03 -13.58
CA ASN A 117 5.43 9.73 -14.11
C ASN A 117 6.18 8.90 -13.07
N THR A 118 7.10 9.53 -12.33
CA THR A 118 7.88 8.85 -11.28
C THR A 118 8.12 9.76 -10.10
N GLN A 119 7.98 9.22 -8.90
CA GLN A 119 8.36 9.90 -7.65
C GLN A 119 9.13 8.92 -6.76
N PHE A 120 10.21 9.41 -6.16
CA PHE A 120 10.97 8.70 -5.15
C PHE A 120 11.18 9.60 -3.94
N SER A 121 10.74 9.16 -2.76
CA SER A 121 10.95 9.90 -1.52
C SER A 121 11.73 9.07 -0.50
N GLN A 122 12.55 9.76 0.28
CA GLN A 122 13.35 9.22 1.38
C GLN A 122 13.16 10.12 2.59
N THR A 123 12.70 9.54 3.69
CA THR A 123 12.35 10.29 4.91
C THR A 123 12.94 9.63 6.14
N LEU A 124 13.27 10.46 7.11
CA LEU A 124 13.61 10.06 8.48
C LEU A 124 12.63 10.74 9.42
N GLY A 125 12.21 10.06 10.46
CA GLY A 125 11.22 10.65 11.35
C GLY A 125 11.05 9.92 12.68
N TYR A 126 10.06 10.41 13.41
CA TYR A 126 9.62 9.91 14.70
C TYR A 126 8.15 9.54 14.63
N GLY A 127 7.80 8.41 15.21
CA GLY A 127 6.43 7.93 15.29
C GLY A 127 6.04 7.50 16.70
N ARG A 128 4.72 7.48 16.93
CA ARG A 128 4.13 7.07 18.20
C ARG A 128 2.88 6.22 17.99
N LYS A 129 2.80 5.11 18.71
CA LYS A 129 1.58 4.30 18.86
C LYS A 129 0.69 5.02 19.88
N ILE A 130 -0.30 5.78 19.41
CA ILE A 130 -1.18 6.64 20.21
C ILE A 130 -2.21 5.78 20.95
N LEU A 131 -2.84 4.84 20.22
CA LEU A 131 -3.74 3.83 20.77
C LEU A 131 -3.18 2.45 20.49
N THR A 132 -3.15 1.59 21.50
CA THR A 132 -2.59 0.24 21.43
C THR A 132 -3.57 -0.81 21.96
N GLY A 133 -4.88 -0.54 21.86
CA GLY A 133 -5.93 -1.45 22.30
C GLY A 133 -6.17 -2.58 21.30
N GLU A 134 -6.82 -3.65 21.75
CA GLU A 134 -7.20 -4.79 20.90
C GLU A 134 -8.28 -4.43 19.87
N VAL A 135 -9.16 -3.48 20.22
CA VAL A 135 -10.28 -3.03 19.36
C VAL A 135 -9.88 -1.84 18.51
N HIS A 136 -9.07 -0.91 19.06
CA HIS A 136 -8.66 0.31 18.41
C HIS A 136 -7.15 0.45 18.44
N THR A 137 -6.54 0.64 17.29
CA THR A 137 -5.15 1.06 17.18
C THR A 137 -5.06 2.38 16.43
N LEU A 138 -4.15 3.24 16.86
CA LEU A 138 -3.83 4.48 16.16
C LEU A 138 -2.33 4.72 16.27
N THR A 139 -1.68 4.86 15.13
CA THR A 139 -0.27 5.23 15.03
C THR A 139 -0.17 6.52 14.23
N GLY A 140 0.64 7.45 14.71
CA GLY A 140 0.98 8.66 13.98
C GLY A 140 2.48 8.83 13.88
N ASP A 141 2.94 9.36 12.77
CA ASP A 141 4.35 9.69 12.58
C ASP A 141 4.54 11.02 11.84
N LEU A 142 5.69 11.66 12.08
CA LEU A 142 6.14 12.88 11.44
C LEU A 142 7.59 12.71 11.01
N GLY A 143 7.93 13.21 9.84
CA GLY A 143 9.26 13.09 9.29
C GLY A 143 9.65 14.25 8.39
N ALA A 144 10.90 14.24 8.00
CA ALA A 144 11.45 15.15 7.00
C ALA A 144 12.38 14.37 6.07
N GLY A 145 12.49 14.82 4.83
CA GLY A 145 13.28 14.13 3.83
C GLY A 145 13.38 14.88 2.52
N ALA A 146 13.61 14.14 1.45
CA ALA A 146 13.69 14.67 0.10
C ALA A 146 12.83 13.83 -0.84
N ARG A 147 12.26 14.47 -1.84
CA ARG A 147 11.52 13.83 -2.94
C ARG A 147 12.15 14.23 -4.27
N GLN A 148 12.38 13.23 -5.11
CA GLN A 148 12.71 13.37 -6.52
C GLN A 148 11.49 12.99 -7.33
N SER A 149 11.04 13.85 -8.22
CA SER A 149 9.90 13.61 -9.09
C SER A 149 10.23 13.93 -10.56
N GLU A 150 9.60 13.21 -11.45
CA GLU A 150 9.61 13.47 -12.88
C GLU A 150 8.14 13.50 -13.35
N ASP A 151 7.75 14.57 -14.05
CA ASP A 151 6.41 14.68 -14.62
C ASP A 151 6.27 13.88 -15.92
N GLN A 152 5.06 13.92 -16.53
CA GLN A 152 4.78 13.24 -17.80
C GLN A 152 5.50 13.88 -19.01
N LEU A 153 6.08 15.07 -18.85
CA LEU A 153 6.86 15.77 -19.88
C LEU A 153 8.37 15.52 -19.74
N GLY A 154 8.79 14.76 -18.73
CA GLY A 154 10.18 14.46 -18.42
C GLY A 154 10.90 15.58 -17.66
N VAL A 155 10.17 16.53 -17.07
CA VAL A 155 10.75 17.56 -16.21
C VAL A 155 10.99 16.99 -14.84
N SER A 156 12.24 16.99 -14.40
CA SER A 156 12.64 16.49 -13.09
C SER A 156 12.69 17.61 -12.06
N ASN A 157 12.20 17.32 -10.86
CA ASN A 157 12.27 18.21 -9.71
C ASN A 157 12.81 17.47 -8.47
N ASN A 158 13.54 18.21 -7.63
CA ASN A 158 14.07 17.71 -6.35
C ASN A 158 13.73 18.72 -5.26
N GLU A 159 13.03 18.29 -4.24
CA GLU A 159 12.57 19.17 -3.17
C GLU A 159 12.76 18.52 -1.78
N LEU A 160 12.86 19.34 -0.76
CA LEU A 160 12.74 18.90 0.62
C LEU A 160 11.27 18.76 0.97
N ILE A 161 10.94 17.72 1.74
CA ILE A 161 9.56 17.44 2.16
C ILE A 161 9.47 17.27 3.67
N LEU A 162 8.32 17.69 4.20
CA LEU A 162 7.83 17.29 5.52
C LEU A 162 6.76 16.23 5.32
N THR A 163 6.79 15.17 6.13
CA THR A 163 5.82 14.08 6.05
C THR A 163 5.02 13.95 7.33
N GLY A 164 3.77 13.52 7.21
CA GLY A 164 2.92 13.16 8.32
C GLY A 164 2.00 12.02 7.93
N ASP A 165 1.94 10.99 8.76
CA ASP A 165 1.11 9.82 8.53
C ASP A 165 0.27 9.52 9.77
N LEU A 166 -0.97 9.08 9.54
CA LEU A 166 -1.87 8.52 10.55
C LEU A 166 -2.42 7.20 10.05
N ARG A 167 -2.35 6.15 10.87
CA ARG A 167 -2.90 4.83 10.60
C ARG A 167 -3.81 4.43 11.75
N TYR A 168 -5.10 4.29 11.44
CA TYR A 168 -6.13 3.89 12.39
C TYR A 168 -6.75 2.58 11.95
N ALA A 169 -6.92 1.65 12.91
CA ALA A 169 -7.69 0.44 12.70
C ALA A 169 -8.72 0.26 13.83
N TRP A 170 -9.90 -0.22 13.45
CA TRP A 170 -11.00 -0.51 14.35
C TRP A 170 -11.61 -1.88 14.04
N LYS A 171 -11.39 -2.84 14.93
CA LYS A 171 -12.02 -4.16 14.88
C LYS A 171 -13.44 -4.03 15.43
N PHE A 172 -14.40 -3.82 14.56
CA PHE A 172 -15.80 -3.65 14.97
C PHE A 172 -16.55 -4.99 15.11
N SER A 173 -15.93 -6.10 14.69
CA SER A 173 -16.36 -7.46 15.00
C SER A 173 -15.15 -8.40 15.06
N GLU A 174 -15.36 -9.67 15.46
CA GLU A 174 -14.31 -10.71 15.47
C GLU A 174 -13.75 -11.00 14.05
N THR A 175 -14.53 -10.76 13.03
CA THR A 175 -14.18 -11.08 11.65
C THR A 175 -14.03 -9.87 10.75
N ALA A 176 -14.29 -8.65 11.24
CA ALA A 176 -14.28 -7.46 10.39
C ALA A 176 -13.58 -6.26 11.05
N GLU A 177 -12.82 -5.54 10.23
CA GLU A 177 -12.02 -4.39 10.62
C GLU A 177 -12.23 -3.25 9.65
N PHE A 178 -12.32 -2.04 10.18
CA PHE A 178 -12.24 -0.78 9.44
C PHE A 178 -10.82 -0.23 9.55
N GLY A 179 -10.25 0.18 8.43
CA GLY A 179 -8.94 0.82 8.34
C GLY A 179 -9.05 2.22 7.74
N GLN A 180 -8.27 3.15 8.28
CA GLN A 180 -8.09 4.49 7.72
C GLN A 180 -6.62 4.87 7.77
N THR A 181 -6.05 5.17 6.60
CA THR A 181 -4.70 5.74 6.49
C THR A 181 -4.80 7.14 5.90
N LEU A 182 -4.04 8.06 6.47
CA LEU A 182 -3.82 9.40 5.92
C LEU A 182 -2.32 9.60 5.81
N ALA A 183 -1.84 10.05 4.65
CA ALA A 183 -0.45 10.36 4.40
C ALA A 183 -0.34 11.72 3.72
N ILE A 184 0.63 12.53 4.12
CA ILE A 184 0.95 13.83 3.54
C ILE A 184 2.46 13.91 3.33
N GLU A 185 2.87 14.33 2.14
CA GLU A 185 4.24 14.72 1.80
C GLU A 185 4.20 16.18 1.31
N ALA A 186 4.50 17.14 2.19
CA ALA A 186 4.46 18.58 1.87
C ALA A 186 5.83 19.04 1.41
N GLY A 187 5.96 19.42 0.16
CA GLY A 187 7.12 20.04 -0.46
C GLY A 187 6.87 21.50 -0.80
N GLU A 188 7.89 22.19 -1.30
CA GLU A 188 7.79 23.59 -1.74
C GLU A 188 6.93 23.68 -3.02
N ASP A 189 7.17 22.80 -3.98
CA ASP A 189 6.53 22.82 -5.30
C ASP A 189 5.23 22.01 -5.31
N ASN A 190 5.20 20.84 -4.65
CA ASN A 190 4.00 20.00 -4.62
C ASN A 190 3.75 19.40 -3.22
N THR A 191 2.51 19.47 -2.78
CA THR A 191 1.99 18.70 -1.65
C THR A 191 1.21 17.51 -2.18
N PHE A 192 1.73 16.31 -1.93
CA PHE A 192 1.01 15.05 -2.15
C PHE A 192 0.28 14.65 -0.88
N SER A 193 -0.97 14.24 -1.01
CA SER A 193 -1.73 13.62 0.09
C SER A 193 -2.52 12.41 -0.39
N GLU A 194 -2.59 11.41 0.46
CA GLU A 194 -3.34 10.18 0.21
C GLU A 194 -4.21 9.84 1.42
N SER A 195 -5.45 9.45 1.15
CA SER A 195 -6.39 8.90 2.13
C SER A 195 -6.85 7.54 1.64
N VAL A 196 -6.66 6.50 2.44
CA VAL A 196 -7.13 5.14 2.15
C VAL A 196 -8.11 4.73 3.25
N THR A 197 -9.35 4.51 2.86
CA THR A 197 -10.38 3.93 3.73
C THR A 197 -10.61 2.48 3.30
N SER A 198 -10.64 1.55 4.23
CA SER A 198 -10.84 0.13 3.94
C SER A 198 -11.78 -0.55 4.93
N VAL A 199 -12.46 -1.58 4.44
CA VAL A 199 -13.17 -2.56 5.26
C VAL A 199 -12.66 -3.93 4.86
N THR A 200 -12.15 -4.66 5.83
CA THR A 200 -11.63 -6.02 5.66
C THR A 200 -12.51 -7.00 6.43
N THR A 201 -12.91 -8.09 5.81
CA THR A 201 -13.66 -9.15 6.50
C THR A 201 -13.07 -10.52 6.22
N THR A 202 -12.96 -11.35 7.23
CA THR A 202 -12.49 -12.73 7.12
C THR A 202 -13.57 -13.56 6.42
N LEU A 203 -13.18 -14.32 5.40
CA LEU A 203 -14.03 -15.27 4.70
C LEU A 203 -13.87 -16.67 5.28
N ILE A 204 -12.67 -17.21 5.21
CA ILE A 204 -12.33 -18.54 5.76
C ILE A 204 -10.81 -18.64 5.98
N GLY A 205 -10.41 -19.08 7.18
CA GLY A 205 -8.98 -19.21 7.53
C GLY A 205 -8.21 -17.91 7.30
N ALA A 206 -7.16 -17.98 6.51
CA ALA A 206 -6.31 -16.85 6.15
C ALA A 206 -6.86 -15.96 4.99
N PHE A 207 -8.01 -16.32 4.40
CA PHE A 207 -8.59 -15.55 3.30
C PHE A 207 -9.52 -14.46 3.81
N ARG A 208 -9.34 -13.24 3.29
CA ARG A 208 -10.14 -12.07 3.60
C ARG A 208 -10.64 -11.38 2.32
N LEU A 209 -11.76 -10.70 2.42
CA LEU A 209 -12.24 -9.76 1.42
C LEU A 209 -11.93 -8.34 1.87
N VAL A 210 -11.32 -7.55 1.01
CA VAL A 210 -10.96 -6.15 1.27
C VAL A 210 -11.70 -5.27 0.27
N ALA A 211 -12.51 -4.34 0.78
CA ALA A 211 -13.05 -3.23 0.00
C ALA A 211 -12.30 -1.96 0.40
N SER A 212 -11.76 -1.22 -0.56
CA SER A 212 -11.00 0.00 -0.31
C SER A 212 -11.42 1.14 -1.20
N TYR A 213 -11.30 2.36 -0.64
CA TYR A 213 -11.49 3.62 -1.35
C TYR A 213 -10.29 4.52 -1.08
N THR A 214 -9.57 4.86 -2.13
CA THR A 214 -8.37 5.70 -2.08
C THR A 214 -8.67 7.04 -2.73
N ILE A 215 -8.24 8.12 -2.08
CA ILE A 215 -8.22 9.48 -2.63
C ILE A 215 -6.76 9.92 -2.63
N ARG A 216 -6.27 10.39 -3.77
CA ARG A 216 -4.96 11.04 -3.94
C ARG A 216 -5.14 12.46 -4.38
N TYR A 217 -4.29 13.33 -3.91
CA TYR A 217 -4.29 14.73 -4.28
C TYR A 217 -2.85 15.23 -4.41
N ASN A 218 -2.57 15.91 -5.51
CA ASN A 218 -1.37 16.68 -5.73
C ASN A 218 -1.76 18.17 -5.84
N SER A 219 -1.12 19.05 -5.10
CA SER A 219 -1.42 20.48 -5.13
C SER A 219 -0.99 21.15 -6.43
N ASP A 220 0.04 20.58 -7.08
CA ASP A 220 0.52 21.01 -8.38
C ASP A 220 0.61 19.82 -9.35
N VAL A 221 0.10 19.98 -10.56
CA VAL A 221 0.12 18.98 -11.62
C VAL A 221 0.27 19.68 -12.99
N PRO A 222 0.81 18.99 -14.00
CA PRO A 222 0.89 19.54 -15.36
C PRO A 222 -0.47 19.96 -15.92
N VAL A 223 -0.47 20.96 -16.78
CA VAL A 223 -1.69 21.47 -17.44
C VAL A 223 -2.38 20.33 -18.21
N GLY A 224 -3.67 20.14 -17.92
CA GLY A 224 -4.49 19.08 -18.52
C GLY A 224 -4.60 17.81 -17.67
N THR A 225 -3.95 17.77 -16.52
CA THR A 225 -4.09 16.69 -15.53
C THR A 225 -4.94 17.15 -14.33
N GLU A 226 -5.71 16.26 -13.74
CA GLU A 226 -6.50 16.56 -12.53
C GLU A 226 -5.63 16.48 -11.28
N ASN A 227 -5.90 17.36 -10.31
CA ASN A 227 -5.22 17.36 -9.02
C ASN A 227 -5.63 16.19 -8.13
N LYS A 228 -6.79 15.58 -8.41
CA LYS A 228 -7.41 14.58 -7.55
C LYS A 228 -7.73 13.31 -8.32
N ASP A 229 -7.21 12.20 -7.83
CA ASP A 229 -7.55 10.85 -8.28
C ASP A 229 -8.32 10.09 -7.21
N THR A 230 -9.28 9.29 -7.63
CA THR A 230 -10.02 8.39 -6.73
C THR A 230 -10.01 6.97 -7.28
N ARG A 231 -9.91 6.00 -6.38
CA ARG A 231 -9.85 4.59 -6.74
C ARG A 231 -10.70 3.78 -5.77
N THR A 232 -11.59 2.96 -6.31
CA THR A 232 -12.32 1.94 -5.54
C THR A 232 -11.83 0.57 -5.96
N ALA A 233 -11.53 -0.29 -5.00
CA ALA A 233 -11.09 -1.64 -5.28
C ALA A 233 -11.76 -2.66 -4.35
N ILE A 234 -12.03 -3.86 -4.88
CA ILE A 234 -12.42 -5.04 -4.12
C ILE A 234 -11.38 -6.11 -4.42
N SER A 235 -10.79 -6.69 -3.38
CA SER A 235 -9.69 -7.63 -3.50
C SER A 235 -9.87 -8.82 -2.57
N LEU A 236 -9.43 -9.99 -3.02
CA LEU A 236 -9.20 -11.14 -2.16
C LEU A 236 -7.78 -11.02 -1.57
N GLN A 237 -7.66 -11.15 -0.27
CA GLN A 237 -6.41 -11.14 0.46
C GLN A 237 -6.15 -12.51 1.09
N TYR A 238 -4.89 -12.92 1.07
CA TYR A 238 -4.38 -14.08 1.81
C TYR A 238 -3.30 -13.60 2.78
N ASP A 239 -3.49 -13.90 4.07
CA ASP A 239 -2.52 -13.59 5.14
C ASP A 239 -1.62 -14.81 5.39
N PHE A 240 -0.35 -14.56 5.70
CA PHE A 240 0.65 -15.59 6.03
C PHE A 240 1.57 -15.14 7.17
#